data_1e8bd6bf18462d49c7c3d1d6a5ad4277
#
_entry.id   1e8bd6bf18462d49c7c3d1d6a5ad4277
#
_cell.length_a   1.000
_cell.length_b   1.000
_cell.length_c   1.000
_cell.angle_alpha   90.00
_cell.angle_beta   90.00
_cell.angle_gamma   90.00
#
_symmetry.space_group_name_H-M   'P 1'
#
loop_
_entity.id
_entity.type
_entity.pdbx_description
1 polymer ?
#
loop_
_entity_poly.entity_id
_entity_poly.type
_entity_poly.pdbx_seq_one_letter_code
_entity_poly.pdbx_strand_id
1 'polypeptide(L)'
;MGIFSGRGSLRYTNVKTVGLCHSVQTCSRDLLKGLGMEDKLEGRRELIAGINHMAWLLQITDKDGNDLYPEIRRRAAEKNAAEKHKDMVRYEYIRRLGYYCTESSEHNAEYNPLFIKSRYPELIDAYNIPLDEYPRRCVNQIKGWKEEKASILQDGQVSHSRSEEYASYIMEAILTGVPYKIGGNVLNAGLIDNLPADACVEVPCLIDRMGVNPCHVGRLPVQLAAMNMTNINVQLMTIEAARTRKREDIYRAAMLDPHTAAELSIDDIVKMCDELIDAHGPYMAMYK
;
A
#
# COMPACT_ATOMS: atom_id res chain seq x y z
N MET A 1 7.63 5.29 -1.84
CA MET A 1 7.17 6.28 -0.82
C MET A 1 8.08 6.33 0.40
N GLY A 2 8.48 5.21 1.00
CA GLY A 2 9.39 5.17 2.16
C GLY A 2 10.72 5.91 2.01
N ILE A 3 11.25 6.01 0.79
CA ILE A 3 12.51 6.74 0.52
C ILE A 3 12.35 8.26 0.75
N PHE A 4 11.19 8.83 0.47
CA PHE A 4 10.95 10.28 0.57
C PHE A 4 10.38 10.72 1.93
N SER A 5 9.58 9.90 2.58
CA SER A 5 8.98 10.20 3.88
C SER A 5 9.75 9.62 5.08
N GLY A 6 10.70 8.71 4.81
CA GLY A 6 11.57 8.11 5.83
C GLY A 6 12.95 8.75 5.92
N ARG A 7 13.94 7.92 6.22
CA ARG A 7 15.35 8.29 6.45
C ARG A 7 16.02 9.11 5.33
N GLY A 8 15.52 9.01 4.09
CA GLY A 8 16.17 9.59 2.92
C GLY A 8 16.00 11.10 2.81
N SER A 9 14.78 11.65 2.95
CA SER A 9 14.52 13.08 2.75
C SER A 9 14.76 13.93 3.98
N LEU A 10 14.48 13.42 5.19
CA LEU A 10 14.63 14.16 6.44
C LEU A 10 16.09 14.45 6.83
N ARG A 11 17.06 13.79 6.21
CA ARG A 11 18.48 14.01 6.45
C ARG A 11 19.05 15.24 5.74
N TYR A 12 18.41 15.67 4.66
CA TYR A 12 18.97 16.67 3.74
C TYR A 12 18.13 17.93 3.61
N THR A 13 16.92 17.95 4.15
CA THR A 13 16.03 19.12 4.09
C THR A 13 15.24 19.27 5.39
N ASN A 14 14.88 20.50 5.73
CA ASN A 14 13.94 20.81 6.82
C ASN A 14 12.47 20.72 6.36
N VAL A 15 12.22 20.19 5.17
CA VAL A 15 10.87 20.05 4.62
C VAL A 15 10.17 18.89 5.29
N LYS A 16 9.05 19.14 5.93
CA LYS A 16 8.17 18.09 6.46
C LYS A 16 7.51 17.37 5.29
N THR A 17 7.61 16.05 5.27
CA THR A 17 7.03 15.22 4.21
C THR A 17 6.03 14.22 4.79
N VAL A 18 4.97 13.96 4.04
CA VAL A 18 4.03 12.86 4.28
C VAL A 18 3.76 12.15 2.96
N GLY A 19 3.82 10.83 2.95
CA GLY A 19 3.44 10.03 1.81
C GLY A 19 1.92 9.83 1.78
N LEU A 20 1.32 9.93 0.61
CA LEU A 20 -0.12 9.80 0.42
C LEU A 20 -0.43 8.58 -0.44
N CYS A 21 -1.49 7.85 -0.09
CA CYS A 21 -2.00 6.71 -0.84
C CYS A 21 -3.53 6.66 -0.76
N HIS A 22 -4.19 6.36 -1.88
CA HIS A 22 -5.66 6.25 -1.92
C HIS A 22 -6.17 5.00 -1.22
N SER A 23 -5.42 3.91 -1.25
CA SER A 23 -5.86 2.61 -0.74
C SER A 23 -6.26 2.64 0.73
N VAL A 24 -5.58 3.45 1.56
CA VAL A 24 -5.95 3.64 2.97
C VAL A 24 -7.22 4.49 3.12
N GLN A 25 -7.42 5.48 2.26
CA GLN A 25 -8.57 6.38 2.34
C GLN A 25 -9.88 5.70 1.94
N THR A 26 -9.82 4.75 1.03
CA THR A 26 -11.01 4.04 0.50
C THR A 26 -11.22 2.67 1.14
N CYS A 27 -10.27 2.17 1.91
CA CYS A 27 -10.18 0.81 2.43
C CYS A 27 -11.50 0.27 3.00
N SER A 28 -12.03 0.89 4.04
CA SER A 28 -13.25 0.42 4.70
C SER A 28 -14.50 0.62 3.85
N ARG A 29 -14.56 1.70 3.07
CA ARG A 29 -15.66 1.95 2.12
C ARG A 29 -15.75 0.83 1.09
N ASP A 30 -14.63 0.48 0.49
CA ASP A 30 -14.58 -0.52 -0.57
C ASP A 30 -14.84 -1.93 -0.02
N LEU A 31 -14.36 -2.23 1.19
CA LEU A 31 -14.68 -3.45 1.91
C LEU A 31 -16.19 -3.58 2.16
N LEU A 32 -16.80 -2.57 2.78
CA LEU A 32 -18.22 -2.62 3.12
C LEU A 32 -19.10 -2.70 1.87
N LYS A 33 -18.79 -1.93 0.82
CA LYS A 33 -19.47 -2.05 -0.49
C LYS A 33 -19.30 -3.44 -1.10
N GLY A 34 -18.08 -3.96 -1.08
CA GLY A 34 -17.77 -5.29 -1.61
C GLY A 34 -18.53 -6.42 -0.90
N LEU A 35 -18.93 -6.20 0.34
CA LEU A 35 -19.69 -7.16 1.16
C LEU A 35 -21.21 -6.88 1.25
N GLY A 36 -21.73 -5.88 0.51
CA GLY A 36 -23.13 -5.50 0.58
C GLY A 36 -23.54 -4.97 1.97
N MET A 37 -22.68 -4.12 2.55
CA MET A 37 -22.86 -3.49 3.87
C MET A 37 -22.86 -1.95 3.75
N GLU A 38 -23.44 -1.40 2.66
CA GLU A 38 -23.46 0.03 2.40
C GLU A 38 -24.25 0.81 3.47
N ASP A 39 -25.20 0.17 4.13
CA ASP A 39 -25.96 0.72 5.26
C ASP A 39 -25.07 1.04 6.48
N LYS A 40 -23.86 0.50 6.54
CA LYS A 40 -22.86 0.72 7.59
C LYS A 40 -21.80 1.81 7.25
N LEU A 41 -21.93 2.47 6.09
CA LEU A 41 -20.96 3.49 5.67
C LEU A 41 -21.08 4.78 6.47
N GLU A 42 -22.30 5.23 6.74
CA GLU A 42 -22.52 6.48 7.44
C GLU A 42 -22.17 6.34 8.94
N GLY A 43 -21.39 7.29 9.45
CA GLY A 43 -21.02 7.36 10.86
C GLY A 43 -20.07 6.25 11.34
N ARG A 44 -19.57 5.41 10.43
CA ARG A 44 -18.56 4.39 10.82
C ARG A 44 -17.30 5.01 11.37
N ARG A 45 -16.65 4.30 12.27
CA ARG A 45 -15.33 4.66 12.81
C ARG A 45 -14.35 3.54 12.49
N GLU A 46 -13.11 3.92 12.18
CA GLU A 46 -12.09 2.99 11.75
C GLU A 46 -10.72 3.35 12.28
N LEU A 47 -9.89 2.35 12.52
CA LEU A 47 -8.46 2.46 12.77
C LEU A 47 -7.71 1.61 11.76
N ILE A 48 -6.88 2.25 10.94
CA ILE A 48 -6.04 1.58 9.96
C ILE A 48 -4.59 1.95 10.26
N ALA A 49 -3.72 0.95 10.37
CA ALA A 49 -2.29 1.15 10.58
C ALA A 49 -1.43 -0.02 10.08
N GLY A 50 -0.18 0.29 9.72
CA GLY A 50 0.80 -0.65 9.21
C GLY A 50 1.85 0.05 8.36
N ILE A 51 2.07 -0.44 7.15
CA ILE A 51 2.93 0.19 6.15
C ILE A 51 2.13 0.46 4.86
N ASN A 52 2.62 1.32 4.01
CA ASN A 52 1.98 1.60 2.72
C ASN A 52 1.72 0.30 1.95
N HIS A 53 0.51 0.14 1.41
CA HIS A 53 -0.03 -1.03 0.72
C HIS A 53 -0.20 -2.30 1.59
N MET A 54 0.26 -2.28 2.83
CA MET A 54 0.05 -3.35 3.81
C MET A 54 -0.25 -2.75 5.19
N ALA A 55 -1.16 -1.78 5.23
CA ALA A 55 -1.79 -1.35 6.47
C ALA A 55 -3.07 -2.18 6.71
N TRP A 56 -3.41 -2.35 7.97
CA TRP A 56 -4.45 -3.26 8.42
C TRP A 56 -5.61 -2.48 9.02
N LEU A 57 -6.82 -2.80 8.61
CA LEU A 57 -8.05 -2.31 9.25
C LEU A 57 -8.17 -3.00 10.62
N LEU A 58 -7.61 -2.36 11.65
CA LEU A 58 -7.52 -2.94 13.00
C LEU A 58 -8.85 -2.90 13.74
N GLN A 59 -9.64 -1.85 13.50
CA GLN A 59 -10.96 -1.67 14.10
C GLN A 59 -11.91 -1.05 13.08
N ILE A 60 -13.14 -1.49 13.11
CA ILE A 60 -14.24 -0.88 12.37
C ILE A 60 -15.54 -1.05 13.14
N THR A 61 -16.21 0.06 13.42
CA THR A 61 -17.51 0.05 14.11
C THR A 61 -18.54 0.84 13.30
N ASP A 62 -19.82 0.52 13.52
CA ASP A 62 -20.91 1.33 13.00
C ASP A 62 -21.06 2.65 13.80
N LYS A 63 -22.05 3.46 13.43
CA LYS A 63 -22.36 4.74 14.10
C LYS A 63 -22.67 4.59 15.59
N ASP A 64 -23.21 3.45 16.00
CA ASP A 64 -23.63 3.15 17.37
C ASP A 64 -22.49 2.51 18.18
N GLY A 65 -21.32 2.26 17.56
CA GLY A 65 -20.13 1.70 18.20
C GLY A 65 -20.07 0.19 18.19
N ASN A 66 -20.97 -0.51 17.48
CA ASN A 66 -20.94 -1.95 17.36
C ASN A 66 -19.80 -2.40 16.45
N ASP A 67 -19.04 -3.43 16.86
CA ASP A 67 -17.99 -4.03 16.06
C ASP A 67 -18.56 -4.70 14.79
N LEU A 68 -18.06 -4.32 13.63
CA LEU A 68 -18.49 -4.87 12.34
C LEU A 68 -17.70 -6.12 11.92
N TYR A 69 -16.57 -6.44 12.55
CA TYR A 69 -15.73 -7.55 12.14
C TYR A 69 -16.42 -8.93 12.18
N PRO A 70 -17.30 -9.26 13.15
CA PRO A 70 -18.01 -10.54 13.12
C PRO A 70 -18.80 -10.73 11.82
N GLU A 71 -19.53 -9.73 11.38
CA GLU A 71 -20.32 -9.79 10.15
C GLU A 71 -19.43 -9.73 8.89
N ILE A 72 -18.38 -8.90 8.89
CA ILE A 72 -17.38 -8.83 7.82
C ILE A 72 -16.75 -10.21 7.59
N ARG A 73 -16.33 -10.91 8.65
CA ARG A 73 -15.72 -12.24 8.55
C ARG A 73 -16.67 -13.27 7.94
N ARG A 74 -17.92 -13.25 8.37
CA ARG A 74 -18.95 -14.16 7.87
C ARG A 74 -19.17 -13.93 6.36
N ARG A 75 -19.47 -12.69 5.97
CA ARG A 75 -19.74 -12.34 4.57
C ARG A 75 -18.53 -12.56 3.64
N ALA A 76 -17.34 -12.21 4.10
CA ALA A 76 -16.11 -12.44 3.32
C ALA A 76 -15.88 -13.92 3.05
N ALA A 77 -16.09 -14.80 4.05
CA ALA A 77 -15.98 -16.24 3.89
C ALA A 77 -17.03 -16.80 2.91
N GLU A 78 -18.29 -16.36 3.05
CA GLU A 78 -19.38 -16.76 2.15
C GLU A 78 -19.11 -16.33 0.71
N LYS A 79 -18.67 -15.09 0.51
CA LYS A 79 -18.37 -14.56 -0.84
C LYS A 79 -17.21 -15.29 -1.49
N ASN A 80 -16.12 -15.54 -0.78
CA ASN A 80 -14.99 -16.31 -1.29
C ASN A 80 -15.37 -17.74 -1.68
N ALA A 81 -16.35 -18.34 -0.99
CA ALA A 81 -16.83 -19.68 -1.31
C ALA A 81 -17.83 -19.72 -2.49
N ALA A 82 -18.54 -18.62 -2.74
CA ALA A 82 -19.61 -18.59 -3.73
C ALA A 82 -19.14 -18.22 -5.15
N GLU A 83 -18.18 -17.32 -5.29
CA GLU A 83 -17.79 -16.77 -6.58
C GLU A 83 -16.34 -16.28 -6.62
N LYS A 84 -15.75 -16.24 -7.83
CA LYS A 84 -14.48 -15.55 -8.06
C LYS A 84 -14.73 -14.04 -8.15
N HIS A 85 -13.91 -13.28 -7.45
CA HIS A 85 -13.97 -11.81 -7.48
C HIS A 85 -12.58 -11.20 -7.26
N LYS A 86 -12.46 -9.89 -7.42
CA LYS A 86 -11.18 -9.18 -7.36
C LYS A 86 -10.54 -9.11 -5.96
N ASP A 87 -11.26 -9.49 -4.91
CA ASP A 87 -10.84 -9.27 -3.52
C ASP A 87 -10.56 -10.56 -2.72
N MET A 88 -10.37 -11.68 -3.41
CA MET A 88 -10.25 -13.01 -2.81
C MET A 88 -9.06 -13.14 -1.84
N VAL A 89 -7.91 -12.54 -2.18
CA VAL A 89 -6.70 -12.59 -1.35
C VAL A 89 -6.92 -11.84 -0.02
N ARG A 90 -7.48 -10.63 -0.06
CA ARG A 90 -7.73 -9.84 1.15
C ARG A 90 -8.80 -10.47 2.05
N TYR A 91 -9.81 -11.12 1.46
CA TYR A 91 -10.80 -11.86 2.23
C TYR A 91 -10.21 -13.13 2.86
N GLU A 92 -9.24 -13.77 2.19
CA GLU A 92 -8.46 -14.85 2.80
C GLU A 92 -7.60 -14.35 3.98
N TYR A 93 -7.05 -13.13 3.90
CA TYR A 93 -6.38 -12.51 5.06
C TYR A 93 -7.34 -12.30 6.24
N ILE A 94 -8.57 -11.85 6.00
CA ILE A 94 -9.58 -11.78 7.08
C ILE A 94 -9.74 -13.14 7.75
N ARG A 95 -9.84 -14.21 6.96
CA ARG A 95 -10.03 -15.58 7.45
C ARG A 95 -8.83 -16.11 8.21
N ARG A 96 -7.61 -15.87 7.71
CA ARG A 96 -6.37 -16.46 8.27
C ARG A 96 -5.65 -15.59 9.27
N LEU A 97 -5.60 -14.29 9.02
CA LEU A 97 -4.89 -13.33 9.85
C LEU A 97 -5.83 -12.52 10.77
N GLY A 98 -7.13 -12.58 10.50
CA GLY A 98 -8.16 -11.90 11.29
C GLY A 98 -8.50 -10.49 10.84
N TYR A 99 -7.78 -9.92 9.87
CA TYR A 99 -7.87 -8.50 9.50
C TYR A 99 -7.86 -8.29 7.99
N TYR A 100 -8.50 -7.22 7.55
CA TYR A 100 -8.47 -6.76 6.16
C TYR A 100 -7.26 -5.86 5.93
N CYS A 101 -6.65 -5.98 4.74
CA CYS A 101 -5.47 -5.21 4.34
C CYS A 101 -5.83 -4.09 3.37
N THR A 102 -5.09 -3.00 3.38
CA THR A 102 -5.16 -1.97 2.34
C THR A 102 -4.61 -2.50 1.01
N GLU A 103 -4.80 -1.74 -0.06
CA GLU A 103 -4.41 -2.06 -1.44
C GLU A 103 -5.21 -3.22 -2.05
N SER A 104 -4.92 -3.58 -3.30
CA SER A 104 -5.62 -4.66 -4.02
C SER A 104 -5.19 -6.05 -3.56
N SER A 105 -6.03 -7.05 -3.83
CA SER A 105 -5.66 -8.46 -3.65
C SER A 105 -4.47 -8.87 -4.51
N GLU A 106 -4.36 -8.31 -5.70
CA GLU A 106 -3.24 -8.50 -6.63
C GLU A 106 -1.90 -8.13 -5.98
N HIS A 107 -1.75 -6.87 -5.53
CA HIS A 107 -0.52 -6.43 -4.87
C HIS A 107 -0.24 -7.18 -3.57
N ASN A 108 -1.27 -7.51 -2.80
CA ASN A 108 -1.09 -8.33 -1.60
C ASN A 108 -0.63 -9.76 -1.92
N ALA A 109 -0.96 -10.30 -3.11
CA ALA A 109 -0.41 -11.57 -3.58
C ALA A 109 1.06 -11.47 -4.02
N GLU A 110 1.49 -10.30 -4.52
CA GLU A 110 2.87 -10.04 -4.97
C GLU A 110 3.83 -9.79 -3.80
N TYR A 111 3.37 -9.16 -2.71
CA TYR A 111 4.23 -8.75 -1.59
C TYR A 111 4.65 -9.89 -0.65
N ASN A 112 4.13 -11.09 -0.83
CA ASN A 112 4.46 -12.23 0.01
C ASN A 112 4.32 -13.55 -0.74
N PRO A 113 4.97 -14.64 -0.28
CA PRO A 113 5.02 -15.91 -1.00
C PRO A 113 3.84 -16.84 -0.68
N LEU A 114 2.64 -16.31 -0.39
CA LEU A 114 1.52 -17.17 0.03
C LEU A 114 0.64 -17.63 -1.12
N PHE A 115 0.56 -16.87 -2.22
CA PHE A 115 -0.44 -17.07 -3.26
C PHE A 115 0.15 -17.36 -4.64
N ILE A 116 1.19 -16.63 -5.06
CA ILE A 116 1.86 -16.85 -6.34
C ILE A 116 3.04 -17.79 -6.06
N LYS A 117 2.93 -19.04 -6.51
CA LYS A 117 3.93 -20.09 -6.27
C LYS A 117 4.09 -20.97 -7.50
N SER A 118 5.32 -21.13 -7.97
CA SER A 118 5.65 -22.02 -9.07
C SER A 118 5.27 -23.46 -8.78
N ARG A 119 5.39 -23.91 -7.51
CA ARG A 119 5.00 -25.25 -7.08
C ARG A 119 3.47 -25.48 -7.02
N TYR A 120 2.68 -24.42 -6.91
CA TYR A 120 1.22 -24.46 -6.79
C TYR A 120 0.56 -23.44 -7.72
N PRO A 121 0.76 -23.59 -9.05
CA PRO A 121 0.29 -22.61 -10.04
C PRO A 121 -1.24 -22.45 -10.05
N GLU A 122 -1.98 -23.47 -9.60
CA GLU A 122 -3.44 -23.44 -9.49
C GLU A 122 -3.96 -22.36 -8.52
N LEU A 123 -3.14 -21.88 -7.57
CA LEU A 123 -3.52 -20.82 -6.63
C LEU A 123 -3.80 -19.50 -7.35
N ILE A 124 -3.12 -19.22 -8.45
CA ILE A 124 -3.31 -18.00 -9.25
C ILE A 124 -4.77 -17.94 -9.75
N ASP A 125 -5.26 -19.04 -10.31
CA ASP A 125 -6.65 -19.12 -10.75
C ASP A 125 -7.63 -19.23 -9.57
N ALA A 126 -7.28 -19.99 -8.53
CA ALA A 126 -8.13 -20.17 -7.35
C ALA A 126 -8.42 -18.85 -6.62
N TYR A 127 -7.45 -17.95 -6.55
CA TYR A 127 -7.59 -16.62 -5.93
C TYR A 127 -7.82 -15.50 -6.94
N ASN A 128 -8.08 -15.83 -8.20
CA ASN A 128 -8.34 -14.85 -9.27
C ASN A 128 -7.29 -13.74 -9.35
N ILE A 129 -6.00 -14.12 -9.32
CA ILE A 129 -4.88 -13.19 -9.32
C ILE A 129 -4.52 -12.85 -10.77
N PRO A 130 -4.62 -11.58 -11.19
CA PRO A 130 -4.18 -11.18 -12.51
C PRO A 130 -2.65 -11.11 -12.56
N LEU A 131 -2.05 -11.82 -13.53
CA LEU A 131 -0.63 -11.69 -13.85
C LEU A 131 -0.43 -10.62 -14.93
N ASP A 132 0.75 -10.02 -14.97
CA ASP A 132 1.13 -9.01 -15.97
C ASP A 132 0.20 -7.78 -16.02
N GLU A 133 -0.38 -7.41 -14.89
CA GLU A 133 -1.31 -6.28 -14.81
C GLU A 133 -0.63 -4.96 -15.16
N TYR A 134 0.59 -4.73 -14.67
CA TYR A 134 1.29 -3.47 -14.91
C TYR A 134 1.57 -3.20 -16.41
N PRO A 135 2.09 -4.15 -17.21
CA PRO A 135 2.20 -3.97 -18.66
C PRO A 135 0.86 -3.66 -19.33
N ARG A 136 -0.22 -4.36 -18.96
CA ARG A 136 -1.57 -4.09 -19.49
C ARG A 136 -2.06 -2.69 -19.11
N ARG A 137 -1.86 -2.30 -17.87
CA ARG A 137 -2.20 -0.95 -17.39
C ARG A 137 -1.46 0.13 -18.15
N CYS A 138 -0.17 -0.03 -18.41
CA CYS A 138 0.63 0.91 -19.22
C CYS A 138 0.08 1.05 -20.64
N VAL A 139 -0.23 -0.06 -21.31
CA VAL A 139 -0.81 -0.05 -22.65
C VAL A 139 -2.17 0.67 -22.66
N ASN A 140 -3.04 0.36 -21.71
CA ASN A 140 -4.35 0.97 -21.59
C ASN A 140 -4.26 2.48 -21.28
N GLN A 141 -3.32 2.89 -20.44
CA GLN A 141 -3.10 4.30 -20.11
C GLN A 141 -2.61 5.09 -21.32
N ILE A 142 -1.68 4.53 -22.11
CA ILE A 142 -1.20 5.17 -23.35
C ILE A 142 -2.37 5.33 -24.34
N LYS A 143 -3.21 4.31 -24.48
CA LYS A 143 -4.39 4.37 -25.35
C LYS A 143 -5.38 5.41 -24.84
N GLY A 144 -5.77 5.35 -23.56
CA GLY A 144 -6.69 6.30 -22.93
C GLY A 144 -6.23 7.75 -23.05
N TRP A 145 -4.93 8.02 -22.88
CA TRP A 145 -4.38 9.36 -23.07
C TRP A 145 -4.56 9.89 -24.48
N LYS A 146 -4.40 9.04 -25.51
CA LYS A 146 -4.63 9.46 -26.90
C LYS A 146 -6.08 9.85 -27.14
N GLU A 147 -7.02 9.11 -26.58
CA GLU A 147 -8.46 9.37 -26.70
C GLU A 147 -8.84 10.65 -25.94
N GLU A 148 -8.36 10.83 -24.72
CA GLU A 148 -8.59 12.01 -23.89
C GLU A 148 -8.01 13.27 -24.54
N LYS A 149 -6.78 13.19 -25.04
CA LYS A 149 -6.15 14.30 -25.80
C LYS A 149 -6.98 14.70 -27.01
N ALA A 150 -7.50 13.74 -27.77
CA ALA A 150 -8.33 14.03 -28.94
C ALA A 150 -9.64 14.73 -28.53
N SER A 151 -10.30 14.27 -27.45
CA SER A 151 -11.51 14.90 -26.91
C SER A 151 -11.26 16.33 -26.44
N ILE A 152 -10.20 16.58 -25.68
CA ILE A 152 -9.84 17.93 -25.21
C ILE A 152 -9.60 18.89 -26.39
N LEU A 153 -8.95 18.40 -27.45
CA LEU A 153 -8.67 19.23 -28.64
C LEU A 153 -9.92 19.51 -29.48
N GLN A 154 -10.93 18.62 -29.45
CA GLN A 154 -12.17 18.80 -30.20
C GLN A 154 -13.17 19.72 -29.47
N ASP A 155 -13.39 19.50 -28.19
CA ASP A 155 -14.46 20.19 -27.46
C ASP A 155 -14.02 21.51 -26.82
N GLY A 156 -12.71 21.71 -26.59
CA GLY A 156 -12.18 22.92 -25.93
C GLY A 156 -12.74 23.18 -24.52
N GLN A 157 -13.64 22.33 -24.02
CA GLN A 157 -14.23 22.42 -22.71
C GLN A 157 -13.69 21.30 -21.80
N VAL A 158 -12.99 21.70 -20.75
CA VAL A 158 -12.58 20.78 -19.69
C VAL A 158 -13.55 20.98 -18.53
N SER A 159 -14.33 19.96 -18.22
CA SER A 159 -15.15 19.98 -17.01
C SER A 159 -14.23 19.88 -15.79
N HIS A 160 -14.42 20.75 -14.82
CA HIS A 160 -13.64 20.75 -13.59
C HIS A 160 -14.52 20.43 -12.41
N SER A 161 -14.27 19.29 -11.76
CA SER A 161 -14.94 18.90 -10.52
C SER A 161 -13.90 18.48 -9.48
N ARG A 162 -14.22 18.67 -8.20
CA ARG A 162 -13.37 18.19 -7.11
C ARG A 162 -13.37 16.66 -7.13
N SER A 163 -12.21 16.05 -7.29
CA SER A 163 -12.02 14.61 -7.26
C SER A 163 -11.90 14.07 -5.82
N GLU A 164 -11.72 12.76 -5.67
CA GLU A 164 -11.42 12.13 -4.37
C GLU A 164 -9.97 12.38 -3.89
N GLU A 165 -9.18 13.13 -4.67
CA GLU A 165 -7.81 13.51 -4.31
C GLU A 165 -7.79 14.39 -3.06
N TYR A 166 -7.16 13.90 -2.01
CA TYR A 166 -7.23 14.54 -0.70
C TYR A 166 -6.09 15.51 -0.38
N ALA A 167 -5.12 15.69 -1.28
CA ALA A 167 -4.07 16.69 -1.12
C ALA A 167 -4.64 18.11 -0.98
N SER A 168 -5.69 18.45 -1.73
CA SER A 168 -6.38 19.74 -1.62
C SER A 168 -7.04 19.94 -0.24
N TYR A 169 -7.60 18.89 0.36
CA TYR A 169 -8.16 18.96 1.71
C TYR A 169 -7.08 19.14 2.79
N ILE A 170 -5.89 18.54 2.58
CA ILE A 170 -4.72 18.77 3.44
C ILE A 170 -4.31 20.24 3.40
N MET A 171 -4.19 20.81 2.19
CA MET A 171 -3.86 22.23 2.02
C MET A 171 -4.90 23.13 2.67
N GLU A 172 -6.18 22.85 2.48
CA GLU A 172 -7.30 23.57 3.08
C GLU A 172 -7.24 23.50 4.61
N ALA A 173 -7.01 22.33 5.20
CA ALA A 173 -6.90 22.19 6.66
C ALA A 173 -5.73 22.98 7.24
N ILE A 174 -4.59 23.03 6.58
CA ILE A 174 -3.43 23.83 7.00
C ILE A 174 -3.77 25.34 6.95
N LEU A 175 -4.43 25.79 5.89
CA LEU A 175 -4.75 27.22 5.70
C LEU A 175 -5.86 27.69 6.64
N THR A 176 -6.93 26.92 6.76
CA THR A 176 -8.12 27.31 7.54
C THR A 176 -8.00 26.96 9.02
N GLY A 177 -7.24 25.92 9.36
CA GLY A 177 -7.15 25.35 10.70
C GLY A 177 -8.33 24.41 11.03
N VAL A 178 -9.22 24.13 10.09
CA VAL A 178 -10.27 23.13 10.25
C VAL A 178 -9.65 21.74 10.16
N PRO A 179 -9.73 20.91 11.21
CA PRO A 179 -9.04 19.63 11.25
C PRO A 179 -9.53 18.67 10.16
N TYR A 180 -8.59 17.98 9.51
CA TYR A 180 -8.87 16.93 8.53
C TYR A 180 -8.06 15.67 8.85
N LYS A 181 -8.70 14.50 8.86
CA LYS A 181 -8.06 13.21 9.15
C LYS A 181 -7.70 12.49 7.87
N ILE A 182 -6.48 11.98 7.79
CA ILE A 182 -5.99 11.11 6.70
C ILE A 182 -5.31 9.87 7.25
N GLY A 183 -5.12 8.83 6.41
CA GLY A 183 -4.02 7.87 6.56
C GLY A 183 -2.78 8.45 5.90
N GLY A 184 -1.70 8.60 6.65
CA GLY A 184 -0.46 9.21 6.15
C GLY A 184 0.74 8.32 6.36
N ASN A 185 1.68 8.34 5.39
CA ASN A 185 2.93 7.60 5.48
C ASN A 185 4.01 8.53 6.05
N VAL A 186 4.50 8.18 7.24
CA VAL A 186 5.43 8.97 8.05
C VAL A 186 6.51 8.09 8.69
N LEU A 187 7.58 8.70 9.19
CA LEU A 187 8.56 7.99 10.00
C LEU A 187 7.90 7.43 11.27
N ASN A 188 8.17 6.16 11.61
CA ASN A 188 7.53 5.52 12.77
C ASN A 188 7.78 6.27 14.08
N ALA A 189 9.03 6.54 14.42
CA ALA A 189 9.40 7.33 15.62
C ALA A 189 8.55 6.99 16.88
N GLY A 190 8.16 5.71 17.05
CA GLY A 190 7.36 5.23 18.17
C GLY A 190 5.83 5.30 17.97
N LEU A 191 5.33 5.48 16.77
CA LEU A 191 3.89 5.49 16.48
C LEU A 191 3.28 4.07 16.51
N ILE A 192 4.04 3.08 16.03
CA ILE A 192 3.73 1.66 16.13
C ILE A 192 4.85 1.00 16.92
N ASP A 193 4.54 0.55 18.14
CA ASP A 193 5.53 0.15 19.15
C ASP A 193 6.38 -1.07 18.76
N ASN A 194 5.84 -1.98 17.95
CA ASN A 194 6.51 -3.22 17.57
C ASN A 194 6.98 -3.25 16.10
N LEU A 195 7.21 -2.07 15.52
CA LEU A 195 7.92 -1.88 14.26
C LEU A 195 9.15 -0.98 14.47
N PRO A 196 10.19 -1.10 13.61
CA PRO A 196 11.41 -0.30 13.74
C PRO A 196 11.13 1.20 13.71
N ALA A 197 11.84 1.98 14.54
CA ALA A 197 11.66 3.43 14.63
C ALA A 197 11.99 4.19 13.34
N ASP A 198 12.83 3.61 12.49
CA ASP A 198 13.25 4.15 11.20
C ASP A 198 12.45 3.62 10.00
N ALA A 199 11.45 2.78 10.24
CA ALA A 199 10.49 2.38 9.21
C ALA A 199 9.57 3.53 8.81
N CYS A 200 9.10 3.52 7.57
CA CYS A 200 7.99 4.34 7.12
C CYS A 200 6.68 3.59 7.39
N VAL A 201 5.81 4.17 8.23
CA VAL A 201 4.54 3.56 8.63
C VAL A 201 3.36 4.38 8.14
N GLU A 202 2.26 3.69 7.84
CA GLU A 202 0.99 4.29 7.51
C GLU A 202 0.10 4.29 8.75
N VAL A 203 -0.22 5.49 9.23
CA VAL A 203 -0.98 5.70 10.46
C VAL A 203 -2.01 6.82 10.28
N PRO A 204 -3.05 6.88 11.13
CA PRO A 204 -3.92 8.06 11.16
C PRO A 204 -3.10 9.32 11.45
N CYS A 205 -3.34 10.37 10.67
CA CYS A 205 -2.74 11.69 10.88
C CYS A 205 -3.86 12.73 10.97
N LEU A 206 -3.77 13.63 11.95
CA LEU A 206 -4.61 14.81 12.03
C LEU A 206 -3.90 15.98 11.37
N ILE A 207 -4.56 16.64 10.45
CA ILE A 207 -4.03 17.81 9.74
C ILE A 207 -4.72 19.04 10.28
N ASP A 208 -3.96 20.06 10.65
CA ASP A 208 -4.42 21.38 11.07
C ASP A 208 -3.38 22.47 10.74
N ARG A 209 -3.48 23.66 11.33
CA ARG A 209 -2.50 24.76 11.12
C ARG A 209 -1.06 24.40 11.50
N MET A 210 -0.87 23.39 12.35
CA MET A 210 0.46 22.91 12.72
C MET A 210 1.04 21.93 11.69
N GLY A 211 0.26 21.59 10.67
CA GLY A 211 0.62 20.63 9.61
C GLY A 211 0.16 19.23 9.92
N VAL A 212 1.00 18.25 9.60
CA VAL A 212 0.70 16.82 9.76
C VAL A 212 1.07 16.36 11.16
N ASN A 213 0.07 15.87 11.91
CA ASN A 213 0.22 15.38 13.29
C ASN A 213 -0.10 13.87 13.31
N PRO A 214 0.90 12.96 13.23
CA PRO A 214 0.68 11.53 13.27
C PRO A 214 0.16 11.07 14.63
N CYS A 215 -0.78 10.13 14.64
CA CYS A 215 -1.34 9.58 15.87
C CYS A 215 -0.59 8.30 16.26
N HIS A 216 -0.30 8.15 17.55
CA HIS A 216 0.19 6.89 18.11
C HIS A 216 -0.89 5.80 18.04
N VAL A 217 -0.50 4.62 17.60
CA VAL A 217 -1.40 3.47 17.39
C VAL A 217 -1.18 2.40 18.47
N GLY A 218 0.03 2.29 18.99
CA GLY A 218 0.44 1.20 19.88
C GLY A 218 0.93 -0.02 19.13
N ARG A 219 0.67 -1.21 19.67
CA ARG A 219 1.18 -2.47 19.10
C ARG A 219 0.22 -3.06 18.08
N LEU A 220 0.73 -3.44 16.92
CA LEU A 220 0.01 -4.30 15.99
C LEU A 220 -0.10 -5.73 16.56
N PRO A 221 -1.15 -6.49 16.19
CA PRO A 221 -1.14 -7.94 16.35
C PRO A 221 0.13 -8.57 15.79
N VAL A 222 0.69 -9.57 16.50
CA VAL A 222 2.02 -10.13 16.20
C VAL A 222 2.14 -10.61 14.75
N GLN A 223 1.12 -11.29 14.23
CA GLN A 223 1.11 -11.81 12.85
C GLN A 223 1.14 -10.67 11.81
N LEU A 224 0.49 -9.54 12.09
CA LEU A 224 0.46 -8.39 11.19
C LEU A 224 1.79 -7.63 11.20
N ALA A 225 2.38 -7.44 12.39
CA ALA A 225 3.70 -6.86 12.51
C ALA A 225 4.76 -7.71 11.81
N ALA A 226 4.69 -9.05 11.93
CA ALA A 226 5.59 -9.95 11.24
C ALA A 226 5.46 -9.83 9.71
N MET A 227 4.24 -9.74 9.18
CA MET A 227 4.00 -9.51 7.75
C MET A 227 4.56 -8.15 7.31
N ASN A 228 4.34 -7.08 8.07
CA ASN A 228 4.93 -5.79 7.75
C ASN A 228 6.45 -5.82 7.76
N MET A 229 7.08 -6.52 8.72
CA MET A 229 8.54 -6.63 8.83
C MET A 229 9.20 -7.22 7.58
N THR A 230 8.58 -8.19 6.90
CA THR A 230 9.16 -8.76 5.68
C THR A 230 9.39 -7.69 4.61
N ASN A 231 8.44 -6.78 4.43
CA ASN A 231 8.54 -5.69 3.46
C ASN A 231 9.34 -4.49 3.98
N ILE A 232 9.30 -4.19 5.29
CA ILE A 232 10.15 -3.16 5.91
C ILE A 232 11.63 -3.46 5.68
N ASN A 233 12.05 -4.72 5.79
CA ASN A 233 13.42 -5.13 5.53
C ASN A 233 13.87 -4.77 4.11
N VAL A 234 13.03 -5.02 3.11
CA VAL A 234 13.29 -4.65 1.71
C VAL A 234 13.38 -3.13 1.56
N GLN A 235 12.42 -2.40 2.14
CA GLN A 235 12.39 -0.94 2.07
C GLN A 235 13.63 -0.30 2.67
N LEU A 236 14.05 -0.74 3.85
CA LEU A 236 15.24 -0.21 4.52
C LEU A 236 16.53 -0.54 3.74
N MET A 237 16.63 -1.75 3.18
CA MET A 237 17.79 -2.12 2.36
C MET A 237 17.82 -1.39 1.02
N THR A 238 16.65 -1.12 0.42
CA THR A 238 16.52 -0.29 -0.79
C THR A 238 16.98 1.15 -0.52
N ILE A 239 16.61 1.72 0.64
CA ILE A 239 17.08 3.04 1.06
C ILE A 239 18.60 3.05 1.24
N GLU A 240 19.14 1.99 1.83
CA GLU A 240 20.60 1.85 2.00
C GLU A 240 21.31 1.76 0.64
N ALA A 241 20.79 0.96 -0.31
CA ALA A 241 21.32 0.88 -1.67
C ALA A 241 21.32 2.26 -2.37
N ALA A 242 20.23 3.00 -2.27
CA ALA A 242 20.12 4.36 -2.83
C ALA A 242 21.14 5.33 -2.19
N ARG A 243 21.43 5.17 -0.90
CA ARG A 243 22.37 6.01 -0.14
C ARG A 243 23.84 5.68 -0.44
N THR A 244 24.17 4.38 -0.47
CA THR A 244 25.55 3.90 -0.65
C THR A 244 25.95 3.86 -2.10
N ARG A 245 24.98 3.68 -3.01
CA ARG A 245 25.19 3.46 -4.46
C ARG A 245 26.05 2.24 -4.75
N LYS A 246 25.97 1.20 -3.89
CA LYS A 246 26.66 -0.09 -4.09
C LYS A 246 25.70 -1.07 -4.75
N ARG A 247 26.20 -1.80 -5.77
CA ARG A 247 25.44 -2.87 -6.44
C ARG A 247 25.05 -3.99 -5.48
N GLU A 248 25.96 -4.35 -4.58
CA GLU A 248 25.71 -5.39 -3.57
C GLU A 248 24.51 -5.09 -2.67
N ASP A 249 24.23 -3.80 -2.42
CA ASP A 249 23.07 -3.41 -1.62
C ASP A 249 21.76 -3.56 -2.39
N ILE A 250 21.79 -3.46 -3.74
CA ILE A 250 20.64 -3.81 -4.59
C ILE A 250 20.37 -5.31 -4.51
N TYR A 251 21.41 -6.15 -4.64
CA TYR A 251 21.29 -7.61 -4.52
C TYR A 251 20.72 -8.01 -3.16
N ARG A 252 21.22 -7.40 -2.08
CA ARG A 252 20.71 -7.63 -0.71
C ARG A 252 19.24 -7.25 -0.56
N ALA A 253 18.82 -6.13 -1.14
CA ALA A 253 17.41 -5.73 -1.12
C ALA A 253 16.52 -6.76 -1.83
N ALA A 254 16.96 -7.24 -3.01
CA ALA A 254 16.25 -8.27 -3.76
C ALA A 254 16.20 -9.62 -3.02
N MET A 255 17.30 -10.01 -2.35
CA MET A 255 17.37 -11.24 -1.53
C MET A 255 16.46 -11.19 -0.30
N LEU A 256 16.13 -9.99 0.20
CA LEU A 256 15.23 -9.80 1.35
C LEU A 256 13.75 -9.74 0.94
N ASP A 257 13.46 -9.61 -0.38
CA ASP A 257 12.09 -9.65 -0.85
C ASP A 257 11.49 -11.04 -0.64
N PRO A 258 10.38 -11.16 0.12
CA PRO A 258 9.88 -12.46 0.54
C PRO A 258 9.37 -13.31 -0.61
N HIS A 259 8.85 -12.70 -1.68
CA HIS A 259 8.39 -13.43 -2.85
C HIS A 259 9.57 -13.88 -3.72
N THR A 260 10.48 -12.97 -4.04
CA THR A 260 11.69 -13.25 -4.81
C THR A 260 12.54 -14.36 -4.15
N ALA A 261 12.76 -14.25 -2.83
CA ALA A 261 13.54 -15.24 -2.07
C ALA A 261 12.87 -16.62 -2.00
N ALA A 262 11.55 -16.70 -2.13
CA ALA A 262 10.83 -17.97 -2.12
C ALA A 262 10.85 -18.70 -3.48
N GLU A 263 11.05 -17.98 -4.58
CA GLU A 263 10.92 -18.50 -5.93
C GLU A 263 12.26 -18.67 -6.66
N LEU A 264 13.28 -17.86 -6.35
CA LEU A 264 14.56 -17.83 -7.07
C LEU A 264 15.72 -18.32 -6.20
N SER A 265 16.73 -18.90 -6.86
CA SER A 265 18.03 -19.16 -6.22
C SER A 265 18.79 -17.85 -6.00
N ILE A 266 19.80 -17.86 -5.10
CA ILE A 266 20.65 -16.68 -4.86
C ILE A 266 21.32 -16.20 -6.15
N ASP A 267 21.82 -17.12 -6.98
CA ASP A 267 22.48 -16.78 -8.23
C ASP A 267 21.51 -16.20 -9.27
N ASP A 268 20.27 -16.71 -9.33
CA ASP A 268 19.23 -16.16 -10.20
C ASP A 268 18.79 -14.76 -9.75
N ILE A 269 18.74 -14.49 -8.44
CA ILE A 269 18.47 -13.14 -7.92
C ILE A 269 19.53 -12.14 -8.36
N VAL A 270 20.83 -12.51 -8.22
CA VAL A 270 21.94 -11.66 -8.67
C VAL A 270 21.86 -11.42 -10.17
N LYS A 271 21.67 -12.47 -10.95
CA LYS A 271 21.53 -12.40 -12.41
C LYS A 271 20.35 -11.50 -12.83
N MET A 272 19.19 -11.66 -12.21
CA MET A 272 18.02 -10.80 -12.46
C MET A 272 18.36 -9.33 -12.19
N CYS A 273 19.03 -9.03 -11.09
CA CYS A 273 19.42 -7.65 -10.77
C CYS A 273 20.41 -7.10 -11.80
N ASP A 274 21.39 -7.87 -12.23
CA ASP A 274 22.36 -7.46 -13.25
C ASP A 274 21.68 -7.17 -14.59
N GLU A 275 20.80 -8.05 -15.04
CA GLU A 275 20.03 -7.86 -16.28
C GLU A 275 19.16 -6.59 -16.22
N LEU A 276 18.53 -6.30 -15.07
CA LEU A 276 17.75 -5.08 -14.88
C LEU A 276 18.62 -3.83 -14.81
N ILE A 277 19.78 -3.89 -14.14
CA ILE A 277 20.75 -2.78 -14.09
C ILE A 277 21.24 -2.45 -15.50
N ASP A 278 21.60 -3.46 -16.27
CA ASP A 278 22.07 -3.28 -17.65
C ASP A 278 20.98 -2.73 -18.56
N ALA A 279 19.73 -3.20 -18.43
CA ALA A 279 18.59 -2.69 -19.17
C ALA A 279 18.27 -1.22 -18.86
N HIS A 280 18.50 -0.77 -17.63
CA HIS A 280 18.34 0.62 -17.22
C HIS A 280 19.50 1.53 -17.70
N GLY A 281 20.66 0.96 -18.05
CA GLY A 281 21.77 1.66 -18.65
C GLY A 281 22.25 2.89 -17.87
N PRO A 282 22.27 4.08 -18.50
CA PRO A 282 22.83 5.29 -17.87
C PRO A 282 22.18 5.68 -16.53
N TYR A 283 20.93 5.31 -16.30
CA TYR A 283 20.22 5.62 -15.05
C TYR A 283 20.82 4.88 -13.84
N MET A 284 21.49 3.75 -14.08
CA MET A 284 22.13 2.95 -13.03
C MET A 284 23.66 3.14 -12.99
N ALA A 285 24.25 3.98 -13.82
CA ALA A 285 25.70 4.19 -13.87
C ALA A 285 26.34 4.70 -12.57
N MET A 286 25.51 5.24 -11.65
CA MET A 286 25.96 5.69 -10.34
C MET A 286 26.19 4.56 -9.34
N TYR A 287 25.68 3.36 -9.60
CA TYR A 287 25.85 2.19 -8.74
C TYR A 287 27.08 1.41 -9.16
N LYS A 288 28.01 1.23 -8.22
CA LYS A 288 29.32 0.60 -8.44
C LYS A 288 29.46 -0.71 -7.69
#